data_bea87a2f88212f9991842e299aa47b9c
#
_entry.id   bea87a2f88212f9991842e299aa47b9c
#
_cell.length_a   1.000
_cell.length_b   1.000
_cell.length_c   1.000
_cell.angle_alpha   90.00
_cell.angle_beta   90.00
_cell.angle_gamma   90.00
#
_symmetry.space_group_name_H-M   'P 1'
#
loop_
_entity.id
_entity.type
_entity.pdbx_description
1 polymer ?
#
loop_
_entity_poly.entity_id
_entity_poly.type
_entity_poly.pdbx_seq_one_letter_code
_entity_poly.pdbx_strand_id
1 'polypeptide(L)'
;MIKKELLFWNVDTQFDFMSESGKLYVPGSEEILPALKCLTSLAKENHIQVVNTADHHFPDAKELSDTPDFVNTFPPHCMADSPGANYMDETRPEAPEVIQWDKVYSNDELKKLISFRNLVVLKDVFDVFEGNPNTQKLVKFLSPQKVFVYGVTTNVCVDCAVCGLAEQNIHVFVIEDAIKELPNIPLPFKKWDALGVKRIKYADIASYM
;
A
#
# COMPACT_ATOMS: atom_id res chain seq x y z
N MET A 1 -19.90 11.45 -6.13
CA MET A 1 -18.96 12.25 -5.33
C MET A 1 -18.10 11.28 -4.53
N ILE A 2 -16.78 11.50 -4.49
CA ILE A 2 -15.85 10.69 -3.69
C ILE A 2 -16.16 10.90 -2.21
N LYS A 3 -16.30 9.82 -1.42
CA LYS A 3 -16.48 9.90 0.03
C LYS A 3 -15.14 10.26 0.65
N LYS A 4 -14.96 11.49 1.08
CA LYS A 4 -13.68 12.00 1.65
C LYS A 4 -13.36 11.46 3.06
N GLU A 5 -14.35 10.92 3.77
CA GLU A 5 -14.16 10.42 5.14
C GLU A 5 -13.53 9.04 5.20
N LEU A 6 -13.60 8.30 4.11
CA LEU A 6 -13.19 6.91 3.98
C LEU A 6 -12.16 6.78 2.86
N LEU A 7 -11.05 6.12 3.14
CA LEU A 7 -9.98 5.86 2.19
C LEU A 7 -9.60 4.37 2.23
N PHE A 8 -9.38 3.77 1.07
CA PHE A 8 -8.72 2.48 0.95
C PHE A 8 -7.24 2.69 0.65
N TRP A 9 -6.39 1.87 1.29
CA TRP A 9 -4.95 1.92 1.10
C TRP A 9 -4.44 0.53 0.71
N ASN A 10 -4.21 0.35 -0.59
CA ASN A 10 -3.71 -0.87 -1.19
C ASN A 10 -2.18 -0.84 -1.22
N VAL A 11 -1.54 -1.74 -0.49
CA VAL A 11 -0.09 -1.77 -0.33
C VAL A 11 0.51 -2.81 -1.27
N ASP A 12 1.29 -2.35 -2.26
CA ASP A 12 2.28 -3.10 -3.04
C ASP A 12 1.80 -4.45 -3.59
N THR A 13 0.55 -4.54 -4.06
CA THR A 13 -0.01 -5.77 -4.63
C THR A 13 0.53 -6.03 -6.04
N GLN A 14 1.86 -6.00 -6.19
CA GLN A 14 2.61 -6.14 -7.43
C GLN A 14 3.00 -7.60 -7.70
N PHE A 15 3.25 -7.91 -8.96
CA PHE A 15 3.53 -9.27 -9.42
C PHE A 15 4.73 -9.90 -8.68
N ASP A 16 5.81 -9.14 -8.47
CA ASP A 16 7.02 -9.66 -7.82
C ASP A 16 6.79 -10.12 -6.37
N PHE A 17 5.76 -9.58 -5.70
CA PHE A 17 5.36 -10.00 -4.36
C PHE A 17 4.27 -11.07 -4.35
N MET A 18 3.34 -11.01 -5.31
CA MET A 18 2.08 -11.75 -5.25
C MET A 18 2.09 -13.04 -6.09
N SER A 19 3.07 -13.23 -6.98
CA SER A 19 3.18 -14.41 -7.83
C SER A 19 4.30 -15.32 -7.35
N GLU A 20 4.10 -16.64 -7.38
CA GLU A 20 5.15 -17.62 -7.12
C GLU A 20 6.39 -17.46 -8.02
N SER A 21 6.23 -16.88 -9.21
CA SER A 21 7.32 -16.55 -10.13
C SER A 21 7.93 -15.16 -9.91
N GLY A 22 7.43 -14.41 -8.94
CA GLY A 22 7.92 -13.07 -8.59
C GLY A 22 9.30 -13.10 -7.92
N LYS A 23 10.02 -12.00 -8.01
CA LYS A 23 11.42 -11.91 -7.53
C LYS A 23 11.54 -11.82 -6.01
N LEU A 24 10.49 -11.37 -5.33
CA LEU A 24 10.39 -11.32 -3.86
C LEU A 24 9.03 -11.87 -3.43
N TYR A 25 8.71 -13.07 -3.91
CA TYR A 25 7.44 -13.71 -3.64
C TYR A 25 7.16 -13.87 -2.14
N VAL A 26 5.98 -13.45 -1.73
CA VAL A 26 5.45 -13.60 -0.38
C VAL A 26 4.67 -14.92 -0.32
N PRO A 27 5.16 -15.95 0.35
CA PRO A 27 4.53 -17.27 0.34
C PRO A 27 3.06 -17.23 0.74
N GLY A 28 2.18 -17.74 -0.11
CA GLY A 28 0.73 -17.77 0.09
C GLY A 28 0.00 -16.45 -0.15
N SER A 29 0.66 -15.46 -0.77
CA SER A 29 0.01 -14.18 -1.10
C SER A 29 -1.12 -14.32 -2.12
N GLU A 30 -1.12 -15.36 -2.94
CA GLU A 30 -2.21 -15.69 -3.84
C GLU A 30 -3.52 -16.03 -3.11
N GLU A 31 -3.44 -16.50 -1.86
CA GLU A 31 -4.61 -16.83 -1.03
C GLU A 31 -5.47 -15.60 -0.72
N ILE A 32 -4.88 -14.42 -0.69
CA ILE A 32 -5.61 -13.17 -0.41
C ILE A 32 -6.18 -12.49 -1.67
N LEU A 33 -5.85 -12.93 -2.88
CA LEU A 33 -6.35 -12.35 -4.13
C LEU A 33 -7.89 -12.25 -4.20
N PRO A 34 -8.67 -13.24 -3.74
CA PRO A 34 -10.13 -13.11 -3.72
C PRO A 34 -10.62 -11.94 -2.85
N ALA A 35 -10.03 -11.74 -1.67
CA ALA A 35 -10.38 -10.63 -0.78
C ALA A 35 -9.96 -9.28 -1.40
N LEU A 36 -8.77 -9.20 -1.99
CA LEU A 36 -8.29 -8.00 -2.70
C LEU A 36 -9.21 -7.61 -3.85
N LYS A 37 -9.67 -8.59 -4.66
CA LYS A 37 -10.65 -8.38 -5.73
C LYS A 37 -11.97 -7.83 -5.20
N CYS A 38 -12.47 -8.38 -4.10
CA CYS A 38 -13.67 -7.89 -3.45
C CYS A 38 -13.51 -6.44 -2.95
N LEU A 39 -12.38 -6.10 -2.34
CA LEU A 39 -12.07 -4.74 -1.90
C LEU A 39 -12.00 -3.76 -3.07
N THR A 40 -11.36 -4.15 -4.18
CA THR A 40 -11.29 -3.35 -5.41
C THR A 40 -12.68 -3.09 -5.98
N SER A 41 -13.54 -4.12 -6.04
CA SER A 41 -14.92 -4.02 -6.50
C SER A 41 -15.75 -3.13 -5.58
N LEU A 42 -15.65 -3.32 -4.26
CA LEU A 42 -16.32 -2.51 -3.25
C LEU A 42 -15.97 -1.03 -3.36
N ALA A 43 -14.67 -0.73 -3.56
CA ALA A 43 -14.21 0.64 -3.76
C ALA A 43 -14.78 1.27 -5.03
N LYS A 44 -14.85 0.49 -6.12
CA LYS A 44 -15.43 0.94 -7.39
C LYS A 44 -16.92 1.23 -7.27
N GLU A 45 -17.68 0.31 -6.74
CA GLU A 45 -19.15 0.38 -6.60
C GLU A 45 -19.60 1.52 -5.68
N ASN A 46 -18.83 1.79 -4.63
CA ASN A 46 -19.14 2.82 -3.64
C ASN A 46 -18.40 4.14 -3.86
N HIS A 47 -17.67 4.30 -4.97
CA HIS A 47 -16.87 5.48 -5.30
C HIS A 47 -15.89 5.86 -4.17
N ILE A 48 -15.32 4.86 -3.48
CA ILE A 48 -14.29 5.07 -2.46
C ILE A 48 -12.96 5.40 -3.16
N GLN A 49 -12.26 6.38 -2.63
CA GLN A 49 -10.93 6.72 -3.09
C GLN A 49 -9.92 5.67 -2.63
N VAL A 50 -9.00 5.30 -3.53
CA VAL A 50 -7.95 4.32 -3.25
C VAL A 50 -6.60 4.97 -3.48
N VAL A 51 -5.75 4.91 -2.46
CA VAL A 51 -4.31 5.10 -2.60
C VAL A 51 -3.69 3.72 -2.77
N ASN A 52 -2.97 3.53 -3.86
CA ASN A 52 -2.21 2.31 -4.15
C ASN A 52 -0.74 2.66 -4.03
N THR A 53 0.03 1.94 -3.23
CA THR A 53 1.48 2.09 -3.21
C THR A 53 2.13 1.08 -4.14
N ALA A 54 3.28 1.41 -4.68
CA ALA A 54 4.05 0.51 -5.51
C ALA A 54 5.55 0.77 -5.39
N ASP A 55 6.31 -0.28 -5.20
CA ASP A 55 7.76 -0.24 -5.36
C ASP A 55 8.11 0.02 -6.83
N HIS A 56 9.07 0.94 -7.02
CA HIS A 56 9.50 1.34 -8.35
C HIS A 56 11.01 1.61 -8.30
N HIS A 57 11.78 0.53 -8.41
CA HIS A 57 13.21 0.56 -8.19
C HIS A 57 14.01 0.74 -9.48
N PHE A 58 15.06 1.52 -9.36
CA PHE A 58 16.16 1.54 -10.32
C PHE A 58 17.35 0.73 -9.76
N PRO A 59 18.34 0.34 -10.59
CA PRO A 59 19.43 -0.51 -10.14
C PRO A 59 20.28 0.02 -8.98
N ASP A 60 20.21 1.32 -8.70
CA ASP A 60 20.93 2.03 -7.64
C ASP A 60 20.07 2.28 -6.39
N ALA A 61 18.87 1.71 -6.32
CA ALA A 61 18.00 1.85 -5.16
C ALA A 61 18.67 1.24 -3.90
N LYS A 62 18.62 2.00 -2.80
CA LYS A 62 19.39 1.69 -1.58
C LYS A 62 18.96 0.38 -0.90
N GLU A 63 17.71 -0.02 -1.06
CA GLU A 63 17.21 -1.26 -0.46
C GLU A 63 17.50 -2.51 -1.29
N LEU A 64 18.08 -2.37 -2.49
CA LEU A 64 18.41 -3.52 -3.32
C LEU A 64 19.81 -4.06 -3.00
N SER A 65 19.92 -5.38 -2.87
CA SER A 65 21.19 -6.07 -2.62
C SER A 65 21.19 -7.46 -3.21
N ASP A 66 22.32 -7.87 -3.78
CA ASP A 66 22.54 -9.28 -4.19
C ASP A 66 22.82 -10.19 -2.98
N THR A 67 23.09 -9.60 -1.81
CA THR A 67 23.28 -10.29 -0.52
C THR A 67 22.41 -9.64 0.56
N PRO A 68 21.06 -9.74 0.42
CA PRO A 68 20.15 -9.00 1.27
C PRO A 68 20.16 -9.50 2.73
N ASP A 69 19.96 -8.58 3.67
CA ASP A 69 19.81 -8.90 5.10
C ASP A 69 18.34 -9.16 5.50
N PHE A 70 17.39 -8.91 4.60
CA PHE A 70 15.93 -9.00 4.81
C PHE A 70 15.41 -8.15 5.99
N VAL A 71 16.14 -7.10 6.34
CA VAL A 71 15.76 -6.07 7.34
C VAL A 71 15.75 -4.69 6.70
N ASN A 72 16.87 -4.32 6.07
CA ASN A 72 17.06 -3.05 5.40
C ASN A 72 17.23 -3.22 3.88
N THR A 73 17.59 -4.43 3.45
CA THR A 73 17.85 -4.73 2.05
C THR A 73 17.15 -6.01 1.60
N PHE A 74 16.74 -6.01 0.34
CA PHE A 74 16.02 -7.10 -0.31
C PHE A 74 16.66 -7.42 -1.67
N PRO A 75 16.40 -8.62 -2.25
CA PRO A 75 16.87 -8.91 -3.61
C PRO A 75 16.21 -7.96 -4.63
N PRO A 76 16.82 -7.75 -5.80
CA PRO A 76 16.21 -6.94 -6.86
C PRO A 76 14.79 -7.41 -7.21
N HIS A 77 13.82 -6.52 -7.02
CA HIS A 77 12.39 -6.75 -7.24
C HIS A 77 11.71 -5.46 -7.71
N CYS A 78 10.52 -5.54 -8.26
CA CYS A 78 9.70 -4.40 -8.70
C CYS A 78 10.49 -3.34 -9.49
N MET A 79 11.44 -3.82 -10.32
CA MET A 79 12.27 -2.93 -11.12
C MET A 79 11.42 -2.10 -12.08
N ALA A 80 11.75 -0.84 -12.22
CA ALA A 80 11.04 0.08 -13.12
C ALA A 80 10.88 -0.53 -14.52
N ASP A 81 9.70 -0.35 -15.10
CA ASP A 81 9.32 -0.87 -16.42
C ASP A 81 9.37 -2.41 -16.59
N SER A 82 9.59 -3.16 -15.51
CA SER A 82 9.55 -4.62 -15.55
C SER A 82 8.13 -5.16 -15.34
N PRO A 83 7.83 -6.36 -15.83
CA PRO A 83 6.58 -7.05 -15.52
C PRO A 83 6.35 -7.24 -14.02
N GLY A 84 7.43 -7.38 -13.24
CA GLY A 84 7.40 -7.57 -11.80
C GLY A 84 6.82 -6.37 -11.04
N ALA A 85 6.98 -5.17 -11.58
CA ALA A 85 6.45 -3.93 -10.99
C ALA A 85 4.94 -3.73 -11.26
N ASN A 86 4.31 -4.53 -12.14
CA ASN A 86 2.89 -4.39 -12.42
C ASN A 86 2.02 -4.90 -11.27
N TYR A 87 0.91 -4.22 -11.02
CA TYR A 87 -0.12 -4.73 -10.11
C TYR A 87 -0.73 -6.05 -10.64
N MET A 88 -1.17 -6.89 -9.71
CA MET A 88 -2.05 -8.02 -10.03
C MET A 88 -3.35 -7.52 -10.67
N ASP A 89 -3.97 -8.34 -11.53
CA ASP A 89 -5.19 -7.96 -12.24
C ASP A 89 -6.35 -7.65 -11.27
N GLU A 90 -6.40 -8.31 -10.12
CA GLU A 90 -7.39 -8.13 -9.06
C GLU A 90 -7.36 -6.73 -8.42
N THR A 91 -6.22 -6.08 -8.46
CA THR A 91 -5.99 -4.79 -7.78
C THR A 91 -5.52 -3.68 -8.71
N ARG A 92 -5.37 -3.97 -10.01
CA ARG A 92 -4.89 -2.97 -10.97
C ARG A 92 -5.75 -1.71 -10.94
N PRO A 93 -5.18 -0.54 -10.61
CA PRO A 93 -5.92 0.71 -10.54
C PRO A 93 -6.46 1.13 -11.91
N GLU A 94 -7.73 1.49 -11.98
CA GLU A 94 -8.35 2.03 -13.19
C GLU A 94 -8.04 3.52 -13.34
N ALA A 95 -7.46 3.95 -14.47
CA ALA A 95 -7.12 5.34 -14.80
C ALA A 95 -6.49 6.09 -13.61
N PRO A 96 -5.38 5.60 -13.05
CA PRO A 96 -4.77 6.21 -11.89
C PRO A 96 -4.01 7.49 -12.24
N GLU A 97 -3.95 8.39 -11.27
CA GLU A 97 -2.94 9.45 -11.25
C GLU A 97 -1.72 8.98 -10.46
N VAL A 98 -0.54 9.14 -11.06
CA VAL A 98 0.72 8.64 -10.51
C VAL A 98 1.49 9.77 -9.83
N ILE A 99 1.90 9.52 -8.58
CA ILE A 99 2.73 10.41 -7.79
C ILE A 99 4.13 9.81 -7.74
N GLN A 100 5.03 10.44 -8.50
CA GLN A 100 6.43 10.02 -8.62
C GLN A 100 7.20 10.30 -7.33
N TRP A 101 8.12 9.43 -6.97
CA TRP A 101 8.95 9.58 -5.78
C TRP A 101 10.13 10.55 -6.00
N ASP A 102 10.61 10.66 -7.22
CA ASP A 102 11.73 11.53 -7.63
C ASP A 102 11.31 12.99 -7.92
N LYS A 103 10.04 13.31 -7.72
CA LYS A 103 9.46 14.65 -7.91
C LYS A 103 8.81 15.16 -6.64
N VAL A 104 9.10 16.40 -6.26
CA VAL A 104 8.34 17.13 -5.21
C VAL A 104 7.22 17.93 -5.87
N TYR A 105 5.99 17.56 -5.56
CA TYR A 105 4.79 18.24 -6.08
C TYR A 105 4.46 19.48 -5.26
N SER A 106 4.01 20.53 -5.94
CA SER A 106 3.43 21.71 -5.31
C SER A 106 2.07 21.38 -4.65
N ASN A 107 1.62 22.26 -3.76
CA ASN A 107 0.31 22.11 -3.12
C ASN A 107 -0.83 22.08 -4.13
N ASP A 108 -0.76 22.87 -5.18
CA ASP A 108 -1.83 22.96 -6.18
C ASP A 108 -1.84 21.73 -7.10
N GLU A 109 -0.68 21.15 -7.43
CA GLU A 109 -0.60 19.88 -8.14
C GLU A 109 -1.22 18.77 -7.29
N LEU A 110 -0.84 18.62 -6.02
CA LEU A 110 -1.41 17.58 -5.15
C LEU A 110 -2.91 17.75 -4.95
N LYS A 111 -3.41 18.99 -4.77
CA LYS A 111 -4.86 19.26 -4.67
C LYS A 111 -5.64 18.85 -5.92
N LYS A 112 -5.03 18.93 -7.11
CA LYS A 112 -5.65 18.41 -8.34
C LYS A 112 -5.68 16.88 -8.32
N LEU A 113 -4.56 16.24 -7.96
CA LEU A 113 -4.44 14.79 -7.95
C LEU A 113 -5.43 14.13 -6.98
N ILE A 114 -5.67 14.68 -5.79
CA ILE A 114 -6.62 14.12 -4.80
C ILE A 114 -8.09 14.17 -5.24
N SER A 115 -8.40 14.74 -6.39
CA SER A 115 -9.75 14.68 -6.97
C SER A 115 -10.02 13.37 -7.73
N PHE A 116 -8.99 12.60 -8.04
CA PHE A 116 -9.11 11.33 -8.73
C PHE A 116 -9.38 10.18 -7.75
N ARG A 117 -10.10 9.17 -8.20
CA ARG A 117 -10.47 8.03 -7.36
C ARG A 117 -9.28 7.12 -7.05
N ASN A 118 -8.45 6.84 -8.03
CA ASN A 118 -7.26 6.02 -7.87
C ASN A 118 -6.00 6.88 -7.94
N LEU A 119 -5.20 6.82 -6.88
CA LEU A 119 -3.87 7.39 -6.84
C LEU A 119 -2.86 6.24 -6.76
N VAL A 120 -1.75 6.35 -7.47
CA VAL A 120 -0.60 5.45 -7.33
C VAL A 120 0.55 6.26 -6.76
N VAL A 121 1.02 5.89 -5.59
CA VAL A 121 2.18 6.49 -4.94
C VAL A 121 3.36 5.55 -5.16
N LEU A 122 4.24 5.91 -6.08
CA LEU A 122 5.48 5.18 -6.30
C LEU A 122 6.48 5.47 -5.19
N LYS A 123 7.28 4.48 -4.82
CA LYS A 123 8.31 4.61 -3.79
C LYS A 123 9.57 3.83 -4.17
N ASP A 124 10.72 4.26 -3.67
CA ASP A 124 12.03 3.65 -3.93
C ASP A 124 12.61 2.92 -2.71
N VAL A 125 11.90 2.96 -1.57
CA VAL A 125 12.16 2.15 -0.37
C VAL A 125 10.84 1.64 0.21
N PHE A 126 10.90 0.59 1.02
CA PHE A 126 9.72 -0.10 1.56
C PHE A 126 8.77 0.80 2.38
N ASP A 127 9.27 1.82 3.07
CA ASP A 127 8.43 2.79 3.78
C ASP A 127 7.94 3.88 2.82
N VAL A 128 6.64 3.91 2.55
CA VAL A 128 6.03 4.89 1.64
C VAL A 128 6.17 6.34 2.12
N PHE A 129 6.33 6.58 3.42
CA PHE A 129 6.51 7.92 3.98
C PHE A 129 7.95 8.43 3.83
N GLU A 130 8.92 7.51 3.73
CA GLU A 130 10.32 7.82 3.43
C GLU A 130 10.58 7.77 1.93
N GLY A 131 10.05 6.77 1.24
CA GLY A 131 10.28 6.49 -0.18
C GLY A 131 9.57 7.43 -1.16
N ASN A 132 8.63 8.27 -0.68
CA ASN A 132 8.04 9.31 -1.52
C ASN A 132 7.84 10.60 -0.72
N PRO A 133 8.54 11.70 -1.06
CA PRO A 133 8.52 12.96 -0.29
C PRO A 133 7.15 13.65 -0.27
N ASN A 134 6.20 13.17 -1.06
CA ASN A 134 4.86 13.75 -1.15
C ASN A 134 3.84 13.05 -0.25
N THR A 135 4.12 11.83 0.24
CA THR A 135 3.14 10.97 0.93
C THR A 135 2.52 11.65 2.13
N GLN A 136 3.34 12.24 3.01
CA GLN A 136 2.83 12.90 4.21
C GLN A 136 1.93 14.09 3.89
N LYS A 137 2.30 14.87 2.86
CA LYS A 137 1.50 16.01 2.39
C LYS A 137 0.22 15.57 1.70
N LEU A 138 0.30 14.50 0.91
CA LEU A 138 -0.84 13.87 0.25
C LEU A 138 -1.89 13.43 1.28
N VAL A 139 -1.48 12.69 2.31
CA VAL A 139 -2.38 12.23 3.39
C VAL A 139 -3.05 13.42 4.11
N LYS A 140 -2.31 14.49 4.37
CA LYS A 140 -2.88 15.73 4.94
C LYS A 140 -3.94 16.37 4.06
N PHE A 141 -3.76 16.37 2.74
CA PHE A 141 -4.75 16.91 1.82
C PHE A 141 -5.96 15.99 1.62
N LEU A 142 -5.76 14.68 1.64
CA LEU A 142 -6.83 13.70 1.62
C LEU A 142 -7.68 13.79 2.89
N SER A 143 -7.02 14.02 4.03
CA SER A 143 -7.64 14.19 5.36
C SER A 143 -8.71 13.14 5.67
N PRO A 144 -8.43 11.83 5.50
CA PRO A 144 -9.41 10.79 5.77
C PRO A 144 -9.65 10.64 7.28
N GLN A 145 -10.88 10.33 7.67
CA GLN A 145 -11.18 9.97 9.06
C GLN A 145 -10.84 8.50 9.33
N LYS A 146 -11.09 7.63 8.34
CA LYS A 146 -10.87 6.19 8.40
C LYS A 146 -10.07 5.73 7.18
N VAL A 147 -9.09 4.87 7.41
CA VAL A 147 -8.32 4.21 6.34
C VAL A 147 -8.38 2.71 6.53
N PHE A 148 -8.72 1.99 5.46
CA PHE A 148 -8.70 0.53 5.41
C PHE A 148 -7.47 0.09 4.62
N VAL A 149 -6.52 -0.54 5.32
CA VAL A 149 -5.23 -0.96 4.78
C VAL A 149 -5.25 -2.45 4.47
N TYR A 150 -4.74 -2.84 3.31
CA TYR A 150 -4.60 -4.21 2.84
C TYR A 150 -3.45 -4.33 1.83
N GLY A 151 -3.00 -5.54 1.54
CA GLY A 151 -1.89 -5.82 0.61
C GLY A 151 -0.71 -6.51 1.28
N VAL A 152 0.49 -6.25 0.77
CA VAL A 152 1.72 -6.93 1.19
C VAL A 152 2.87 -5.94 1.38
N THR A 153 3.87 -6.24 2.21
CA THR A 153 3.95 -7.36 3.17
C THR A 153 3.56 -6.89 4.55
N THR A 154 2.80 -7.69 5.28
CA THR A 154 2.24 -7.33 6.61
C THR A 154 3.27 -6.73 7.55
N ASN A 155 4.46 -7.29 7.58
CA ASN A 155 5.53 -7.01 8.53
C ASN A 155 6.64 -6.10 7.99
N VAL A 156 6.45 -5.50 6.80
CA VAL A 156 7.36 -4.50 6.20
C VAL A 156 6.53 -3.31 5.68
N CYS A 157 6.16 -3.29 4.40
CA CYS A 157 5.49 -2.14 3.76
C CYS A 157 4.13 -1.81 4.37
N VAL A 158 3.32 -2.85 4.70
CA VAL A 158 2.02 -2.64 5.38
C VAL A 158 2.23 -2.06 6.77
N ASP A 159 3.21 -2.57 7.54
CA ASP A 159 3.54 -2.03 8.86
C ASP A 159 3.93 -0.56 8.79
N CYS A 160 4.79 -0.17 7.86
CA CYS A 160 5.19 1.22 7.65
C CYS A 160 3.99 2.10 7.29
N ALA A 161 3.14 1.66 6.35
CA ALA A 161 1.94 2.38 5.96
C ALA A 161 0.96 2.55 7.14
N VAL A 162 0.70 1.48 7.89
CA VAL A 162 -0.20 1.49 9.06
C VAL A 162 0.31 2.46 10.13
N CYS A 163 1.60 2.40 10.47
CA CYS A 163 2.19 3.27 11.47
C CYS A 163 2.17 4.73 11.05
N GLY A 164 2.63 5.04 9.85
CA GLY A 164 2.65 6.40 9.35
C GLY A 164 1.26 7.04 9.22
N LEU A 165 0.22 6.25 8.93
CA LEU A 165 -1.17 6.69 8.94
C LEU A 165 -1.68 6.91 10.37
N ALA A 166 -1.44 5.98 11.31
CA ALA A 166 -1.88 6.08 12.69
C ALA A 166 -1.25 7.27 13.43
N GLU A 167 0.03 7.57 13.16
CA GLU A 167 0.74 8.73 13.69
C GLU A 167 0.14 10.09 13.26
N GLN A 168 -0.67 10.09 12.20
CA GLN A 168 -1.40 11.28 11.75
C GLN A 168 -2.81 11.40 12.37
N ASN A 169 -3.10 10.63 13.44
CA ASN A 169 -4.39 10.59 14.14
C ASN A 169 -5.55 10.12 13.25
N ILE A 170 -5.27 9.21 12.32
CA ILE A 170 -6.27 8.58 11.46
C ILE A 170 -6.72 7.25 12.09
N HIS A 171 -8.01 6.95 12.05
CA HIS A 171 -8.50 5.64 12.48
C HIS A 171 -8.14 4.59 11.43
N VAL A 172 -7.11 3.79 11.71
CA VAL A 172 -6.60 2.76 10.80
C VAL A 172 -7.27 1.42 11.11
N PHE A 173 -7.77 0.79 10.04
CA PHE A 173 -8.30 -0.57 10.03
C PHE A 173 -7.45 -1.41 9.09
N VAL A 174 -6.95 -2.53 9.56
CA VAL A 174 -6.24 -3.51 8.73
C VAL A 174 -7.17 -4.66 8.42
N ILE A 175 -7.28 -5.04 7.14
CA ILE A 175 -8.11 -6.16 6.70
C ILE A 175 -7.28 -7.44 6.82
N GLU A 176 -7.47 -8.21 7.90
CA GLU A 176 -6.62 -9.36 8.27
C GLU A 176 -6.58 -10.48 7.22
N ASP A 177 -7.68 -10.69 6.52
CA ASP A 177 -7.81 -11.70 5.45
C ASP A 177 -7.46 -11.14 4.05
N ALA A 178 -6.87 -9.94 4.01
CA ALA A 178 -6.35 -9.29 2.81
C ALA A 178 -4.92 -8.76 3.01
N ILE A 179 -4.16 -9.33 3.95
CA ILE A 179 -2.72 -9.08 4.14
C ILE A 179 -1.95 -10.40 4.20
N LYS A 180 -0.67 -10.37 3.83
CA LYS A 180 0.24 -11.52 3.94
C LYS A 180 1.65 -11.06 4.28
N GLU A 181 2.34 -11.86 5.10
CA GLU A 181 3.66 -11.54 5.67
C GLU A 181 4.80 -12.26 4.96
N LEU A 182 5.99 -11.68 5.04
CA LEU A 182 7.24 -12.39 4.77
C LEU A 182 7.60 -13.30 5.95
N PRO A 183 8.13 -14.51 5.69
CA PRO A 183 8.59 -15.40 6.75
C PRO A 183 9.79 -14.82 7.51
N ASN A 184 9.97 -15.25 8.76
CA ASN A 184 11.12 -14.90 9.62
C ASN A 184 11.25 -13.42 10.02
N ILE A 185 10.32 -12.57 9.69
CA ILE A 185 10.20 -11.20 10.19
C ILE A 185 9.06 -11.15 11.21
N PRO A 186 9.25 -10.58 12.40
CA PRO A 186 8.20 -10.52 13.42
C PRO A 186 6.95 -9.77 12.96
N LEU A 187 5.77 -10.28 13.33
CA LEU A 187 4.50 -9.59 13.06
C LEU A 187 4.33 -8.34 13.94
N PRO A 188 3.84 -7.22 13.39
CA PRO A 188 3.79 -5.94 14.09
C PRO A 188 2.56 -5.75 14.99
N PHE A 189 1.77 -6.78 15.26
CA PHE A 189 0.44 -6.66 15.85
C PHE A 189 0.44 -5.98 17.23
N LYS A 190 1.45 -6.25 18.09
CA LYS A 190 1.56 -5.56 19.40
C LYS A 190 1.77 -4.05 19.24
N LYS A 191 2.54 -3.65 18.23
CA LYS A 191 2.78 -2.24 17.89
C LYS A 191 1.51 -1.59 17.38
N TRP A 192 0.77 -2.27 16.52
CA TRP A 192 -0.52 -1.81 16.00
C TRP A 192 -1.58 -1.65 17.11
N ASP A 193 -1.66 -2.63 18.03
CA ASP A 193 -2.57 -2.56 19.18
C ASP A 193 -2.26 -1.33 20.06
N ALA A 194 -0.97 -1.01 20.27
CA ALA A 194 -0.54 0.17 21.03
C ALA A 194 -0.88 1.50 20.31
N LEU A 195 -0.96 1.51 18.99
CA LEU A 195 -1.37 2.64 18.16
C LEU A 195 -2.90 2.76 18.00
N GLY A 196 -3.67 1.82 18.57
CA GLY A 196 -5.13 1.81 18.44
C GLY A 196 -5.63 1.36 17.07
N VAL A 197 -4.79 0.71 16.27
CA VAL A 197 -5.16 0.12 14.98
C VAL A 197 -6.12 -1.04 15.20
N LYS A 198 -7.18 -1.10 14.41
CA LYS A 198 -8.14 -2.20 14.48
C LYS A 198 -7.87 -3.20 13.37
N ARG A 199 -7.84 -4.48 13.72
CA ARG A 199 -7.78 -5.58 12.75
C ARG A 199 -9.18 -6.15 12.58
N ILE A 200 -9.65 -6.22 11.36
CA ILE A 200 -11.01 -6.69 11.02
C ILE A 200 -10.93 -7.62 9.79
N LYS A 201 -11.96 -8.41 9.58
CA LYS A 201 -12.08 -9.19 8.35
C LYS A 201 -12.84 -8.42 7.28
N TYR A 202 -12.65 -8.79 6.02
CA TYR A 202 -13.40 -8.21 4.89
C TYR A 202 -14.91 -8.25 5.12
N ALA A 203 -15.43 -9.37 5.66
CA ALA A 203 -16.85 -9.53 5.92
C ALA A 203 -17.43 -8.47 6.87
N ASP A 204 -16.62 -7.91 7.74
CA ASP A 204 -17.06 -6.94 8.75
C ASP A 204 -16.95 -5.48 8.28
N ILE A 205 -16.31 -5.25 7.11
CA ILE A 205 -15.98 -3.89 6.64
C ILE A 205 -17.20 -2.97 6.56
N ALA A 206 -18.36 -3.50 6.16
CA ALA A 206 -19.59 -2.74 6.04
C ALA A 206 -20.06 -2.11 7.37
N SER A 207 -19.69 -2.72 8.49
CA SER A 207 -20.03 -2.21 9.83
C SER A 207 -19.17 -1.01 10.25
N TYR A 208 -18.07 -0.76 9.52
CA TYR A 208 -17.12 0.31 9.81
C TYR A 208 -17.11 1.42 8.74
N MET A 209 -17.77 1.21 7.61
CA MET A 209 -17.96 2.19 6.54
C MET A 209 -19.06 3.18 6.88
#